data_993ac778e3b6c640121f851421680851
#
_entry.id   993ac778e3b6c640121f851421680851
#
_cell.length_a   1.000
_cell.length_b   1.000
_cell.length_c   1.000
_cell.angle_alpha   90.00
_cell.angle_beta   90.00
_cell.angle_gamma   90.00
#
_symmetry.space_group_name_H-M   'P 1'
#
loop_
_entity.id
_entity.type
_entity.pdbx_description
1 polymer ?
#
loop_
_entity_poly.entity_id
_entity_poly.type
_entity_poly.pdbx_seq_one_letter_code
_entity_poly.pdbx_strand_id
1 'polypeptide(L)'
;MALRDPPSPQTNVKLPKAAARFLLVILIVGLGIAGFQFLTGPTSQKDALIADIIKNWQEAHPSAERFLILSEFRDEAVLDKDTSLIWEIAPQATSVTWNEARLTCAKRVTGGQRGWRLPAPAEMRSLVGPAVDSPIPNIPPGHPFLNIQPTSYWTVVSEANQPSYAKYVDAFLGNVLSFLQIYTYPVWCVRGPLASPVS
;
A
#
# COMPACT_ATOMS: atom_id res chain seq x y z
N MET A 1 -23.02 -4.78 -54.08
CA MET A 1 -23.32 -3.34 -54.05
C MET A 1 -22.57 -2.77 -52.84
N ALA A 2 -21.36 -2.31 -53.05
CA ALA A 2 -20.44 -1.85 -51.97
C ALA A 2 -20.55 -0.32 -51.91
N LEU A 3 -20.92 0.19 -50.75
CA LEU A 3 -20.93 1.61 -50.43
C LEU A 3 -19.52 2.08 -50.14
N ARG A 4 -19.02 3.08 -50.91
CA ARG A 4 -17.74 3.75 -50.72
C ARG A 4 -17.95 4.89 -49.71
N ASP A 5 -17.06 4.96 -48.73
CA ASP A 5 -16.97 6.08 -47.81
C ASP A 5 -16.41 7.34 -48.52
N PRO A 6 -16.89 8.54 -48.14
CA PRO A 6 -16.40 9.79 -48.70
C PRO A 6 -15.05 10.20 -48.10
N PRO A 7 -14.19 10.89 -48.88
CA PRO A 7 -12.88 11.32 -48.40
C PRO A 7 -12.98 12.50 -47.43
N SER A 8 -12.15 12.46 -46.36
CA SER A 8 -11.99 13.53 -45.38
C SER A 8 -11.26 14.76 -46.02
N PRO A 9 -11.64 15.98 -45.68
CA PRO A 9 -10.94 17.17 -46.19
C PRO A 9 -9.63 17.41 -45.46
N GLN A 10 -8.53 17.41 -46.21
CA GLN A 10 -7.23 17.84 -45.74
C GLN A 10 -7.13 19.36 -45.85
N THR A 11 -7.15 20.08 -44.75
CA THR A 11 -6.86 21.51 -44.71
C THR A 11 -5.35 21.73 -44.49
N ASN A 12 -4.64 22.02 -45.56
CA ASN A 12 -3.25 22.51 -45.53
C ASN A 12 -3.26 23.99 -45.11
N VAL A 13 -3.02 24.28 -43.85
CA VAL A 13 -2.78 25.64 -43.34
C VAL A 13 -1.29 25.94 -43.48
N LYS A 14 -0.93 26.74 -44.49
CA LYS A 14 0.42 27.32 -44.60
C LYS A 14 0.55 28.50 -43.65
N LEU A 15 1.36 28.37 -42.61
CA LEU A 15 1.75 29.49 -41.76
C LEU A 15 2.67 30.47 -42.52
N PRO A 16 2.46 31.78 -42.40
CA PRO A 16 3.34 32.77 -43.03
C PRO A 16 4.71 32.80 -42.35
N LYS A 17 5.77 32.79 -43.19
CA LYS A 17 7.20 32.77 -42.78
C LYS A 17 7.65 33.99 -41.95
N ALA A 18 6.81 34.97 -41.73
CA ALA A 18 7.10 36.17 -40.94
C ALA A 18 6.93 36.00 -39.41
N ALA A 19 6.19 34.99 -38.96
CA ALA A 19 5.95 34.76 -37.53
C ALA A 19 7.11 34.00 -36.82
N ALA A 20 7.97 33.33 -37.58
CA ALA A 20 9.04 32.52 -37.02
C ALA A 20 10.26 33.32 -36.50
N ARG A 21 10.39 34.61 -36.90
CA ARG A 21 11.53 35.42 -36.46
C ARG A 21 11.32 36.21 -35.17
N PHE A 22 10.08 36.42 -34.76
CA PHE A 22 9.81 37.14 -33.51
C PHE A 22 9.81 36.23 -32.26
N LEU A 23 9.59 34.95 -32.41
CA LEU A 23 9.62 33.99 -31.31
C LEU A 23 11.02 33.60 -30.83
N LEU A 24 12.04 33.74 -31.70
CA LEU A 24 13.41 33.36 -31.35
C LEU A 24 14.15 34.41 -30.51
N VAL A 25 13.73 35.68 -30.55
CA VAL A 25 14.40 36.76 -29.77
C VAL A 25 13.90 36.84 -28.33
N ILE A 26 12.67 36.43 -28.06
CA ILE A 26 12.14 36.40 -26.69
C ILE A 26 12.70 35.22 -25.88
N LEU A 27 13.15 34.13 -26.55
CA LEU A 27 13.72 32.94 -25.92
C LEU A 27 15.16 33.11 -25.41
N ILE A 28 15.90 34.10 -25.94
CA ILE A 28 17.32 34.27 -25.60
C ILE A 28 17.54 35.32 -24.49
N VAL A 29 16.61 36.24 -24.28
CA VAL A 29 16.72 37.25 -23.21
C VAL A 29 16.05 36.73 -21.90
N GLY A 30 15.15 35.74 -22.00
CA GLY A 30 14.52 35.10 -20.83
C GLY A 30 15.37 34.02 -20.14
N LEU A 31 16.46 33.57 -20.76
CA LEU A 31 17.32 32.49 -20.24
C LEU A 31 18.43 32.94 -19.29
N GLY A 32 18.54 34.23 -19.02
CA GLY A 32 19.64 34.78 -18.22
C GLY A 32 19.35 34.99 -16.73
N ILE A 33 18.10 35.02 -16.27
CA ILE A 33 17.77 35.36 -14.86
C ILE A 33 16.73 34.44 -14.23
N ALA A 34 16.06 33.56 -14.99
CA ALA A 34 15.18 32.53 -14.42
C ALA A 34 15.96 31.21 -14.27
N GLY A 35 17.20 31.32 -13.82
CA GLY A 35 17.97 30.19 -13.38
C GLY A 35 17.28 29.53 -12.20
N PHE A 36 16.69 28.39 -12.44
CA PHE A 36 16.57 27.38 -11.43
C PHE A 36 15.72 27.69 -10.18
N GLN A 37 14.46 28.06 -10.36
CA GLN A 37 13.48 27.99 -9.24
C GLN A 37 12.33 27.00 -9.54
N PHE A 38 12.62 25.90 -10.25
CA PHE A 38 11.59 24.91 -10.59
C PHE A 38 11.59 23.68 -9.67
N LEU A 39 12.18 23.74 -8.47
CA LEU A 39 12.26 22.56 -7.60
C LEU A 39 11.80 22.74 -6.16
N THR A 40 11.27 23.91 -5.79
CA THR A 40 10.64 24.04 -4.48
C THR A 40 9.38 24.90 -4.62
N GLY A 41 8.33 24.30 -5.19
CA GLY A 41 6.99 24.82 -4.91
C GLY A 41 6.76 24.71 -3.39
N PRO A 42 6.00 25.64 -2.77
CA PRO A 42 5.70 25.52 -1.36
C PRO A 42 5.04 24.18 -1.15
N THR A 43 5.73 23.26 -0.43
CA THR A 43 5.13 22.03 0.09
C THR A 43 3.86 22.49 0.81
N SER A 44 2.72 21.95 0.42
CA SER A 44 1.47 22.26 1.09
C SER A 44 1.66 22.04 2.59
N GLN A 45 1.09 22.90 3.43
CA GLN A 45 1.13 22.73 4.89
C GLN A 45 0.64 21.33 5.28
N LYS A 46 -0.31 20.78 4.52
CA LYS A 46 -0.78 19.38 4.63
C LYS A 46 0.34 18.39 4.37
N ASP A 47 1.12 18.57 3.30
CA ASP A 47 2.20 17.65 2.93
C ASP A 47 3.34 17.69 3.94
N ALA A 48 3.64 18.85 4.48
CA ALA A 48 4.63 19.00 5.56
C ALA A 48 4.18 18.28 6.85
N LEU A 49 2.90 18.41 7.23
CA LEU A 49 2.34 17.73 8.39
C LEU A 49 2.34 16.21 8.20
N ILE A 50 1.96 15.72 7.01
CA ILE A 50 2.00 14.30 6.68
C ILE A 50 3.43 13.76 6.76
N ALA A 51 4.40 14.47 6.19
CA ALA A 51 5.80 14.08 6.25
C ALA A 51 6.33 14.00 7.69
N ASP A 52 5.93 14.94 8.55
CA ASP A 52 6.29 14.96 9.96
C ASP A 52 5.67 13.79 10.73
N ILE A 53 4.39 13.48 10.50
CA ILE A 53 3.71 12.32 11.08
C ILE A 53 4.41 11.02 10.68
N ILE A 54 4.72 10.85 9.39
CA ILE A 54 5.41 9.66 8.89
C ILE A 54 6.80 9.53 9.52
N LYS A 55 7.56 10.63 9.55
CA LYS A 55 8.89 10.66 10.14
C LYS A 55 8.87 10.28 11.62
N ASN A 56 8.00 10.91 12.40
CA ASN A 56 7.87 10.62 13.83
C ASN A 56 7.47 9.17 14.09
N TRP A 57 6.57 8.61 13.25
CA TRP A 57 6.19 7.21 13.37
C TRP A 57 7.34 6.27 13.00
N GLN A 58 8.12 6.56 11.96
CA GLN A 58 9.29 5.78 11.55
C GLN A 58 10.43 5.84 12.57
N GLU A 59 10.64 6.99 13.21
CA GLU A 59 11.62 7.14 14.28
C GLU A 59 11.22 6.38 15.55
N ALA A 60 9.91 6.33 15.85
CA ALA A 60 9.38 5.55 16.98
C ALA A 60 9.42 4.03 16.75
N HIS A 61 9.39 3.58 15.48
CA HIS A 61 9.33 2.17 15.10
C HIS A 61 10.36 1.82 14.01
N PRO A 62 11.68 1.95 14.26
CA PRO A 62 12.69 1.67 13.26
C PRO A 62 12.68 0.19 12.87
N SER A 63 12.48 -0.10 11.58
CA SER A 63 12.31 -1.46 11.06
C SER A 63 13.45 -2.40 11.42
N ALA A 64 14.69 -1.91 11.41
CA ALA A 64 15.87 -2.72 11.74
C ALA A 64 15.89 -3.20 13.18
N GLU A 65 15.30 -2.43 14.09
CA GLU A 65 15.21 -2.78 15.51
C GLU A 65 13.95 -3.58 15.83
N ARG A 66 12.86 -3.29 15.11
CA ARG A 66 11.55 -3.90 15.33
C ARG A 66 11.45 -5.30 14.75
N PHE A 67 11.92 -5.52 13.53
CA PHE A 67 11.68 -6.76 12.79
C PHE A 67 12.91 -7.67 12.78
N LEU A 68 12.72 -8.95 13.11
CA LEU A 68 13.75 -9.97 13.08
C LEU A 68 13.30 -11.14 12.19
N ILE A 69 14.08 -11.45 11.15
CA ILE A 69 13.87 -12.67 10.35
C ILE A 69 14.26 -13.88 11.20
N LEU A 70 13.40 -14.89 11.21
CA LEU A 70 13.53 -16.08 12.06
C LEU A 70 14.14 -17.27 11.30
N SER A 71 15.40 -17.61 11.58
CA SER A 71 16.07 -18.76 10.96
C SER A 71 15.44 -20.10 11.34
N GLU A 72 14.83 -20.21 12.52
CA GLU A 72 14.07 -21.40 12.94
C GLU A 72 12.78 -21.59 12.11
N PHE A 73 12.38 -20.59 11.35
CA PHE A 73 11.33 -20.66 10.31
C PHE A 73 11.92 -20.68 8.90
N ARG A 74 13.17 -21.07 8.72
CA ARG A 74 13.86 -21.11 7.40
C ARG A 74 13.84 -19.76 6.68
N ASP A 75 13.91 -18.68 7.44
CA ASP A 75 13.80 -17.30 6.97
C ASP A 75 12.46 -16.96 6.27
N GLU A 76 11.41 -17.78 6.48
CA GLU A 76 10.07 -17.56 5.92
C GLU A 76 9.14 -16.78 6.84
N ALA A 77 9.61 -16.39 8.03
CA ALA A 77 8.83 -15.65 9.02
C ALA A 77 9.63 -14.53 9.69
N VAL A 78 8.91 -13.54 10.19
CA VAL A 78 9.43 -12.33 10.82
C VAL A 78 8.80 -12.15 12.18
N LEU A 79 9.61 -12.01 13.22
CA LEU A 79 9.17 -11.58 14.53
C LEU A 79 9.04 -10.06 14.57
N ASP A 80 7.87 -9.58 14.89
CA ASP A 80 7.63 -8.20 15.29
C ASP A 80 7.85 -8.08 16.80
N LYS A 81 8.96 -7.48 17.21
CA LYS A 81 9.34 -7.37 18.63
C LYS A 81 8.41 -6.45 19.42
N ASP A 82 7.77 -5.46 18.78
CA ASP A 82 6.85 -4.54 19.43
C ASP A 82 5.57 -5.25 19.88
N THR A 83 5.14 -6.25 19.11
CA THR A 83 3.89 -6.98 19.36
C THR A 83 4.10 -8.42 19.82
N SER A 84 5.32 -8.94 19.72
CA SER A 84 5.66 -10.35 19.90
C SER A 84 4.91 -11.30 18.96
N LEU A 85 4.43 -10.77 17.84
CA LEU A 85 3.77 -11.56 16.80
C LEU A 85 4.79 -12.04 15.76
N ILE A 86 4.53 -13.21 15.23
CA ILE A 86 5.31 -13.77 14.12
C ILE A 86 4.46 -13.72 12.86
N TRP A 87 4.95 -13.04 11.85
CA TRP A 87 4.29 -12.84 10.56
C TRP A 87 4.94 -13.69 9.47
N GLU A 88 4.17 -14.16 8.49
CA GLU A 88 4.78 -14.66 7.26
C GLU A 88 5.59 -13.52 6.62
N ILE A 89 6.80 -13.84 6.11
CA ILE A 89 7.65 -12.85 5.43
C ILE A 89 6.98 -12.33 4.15
N ALA A 90 6.14 -13.14 3.52
CA ALA A 90 5.38 -12.78 2.33
C ALA A 90 3.91 -13.18 2.47
N PRO A 91 2.97 -12.25 2.32
CA PRO A 91 1.55 -12.59 2.26
C PRO A 91 1.25 -13.41 1.00
N GLN A 92 0.18 -14.22 1.04
CA GLN A 92 -0.33 -14.89 -0.14
C GLN A 92 -0.96 -13.86 -1.09
N ALA A 93 -0.46 -13.79 -2.33
CA ALA A 93 -0.96 -12.85 -3.33
C ALA A 93 -2.35 -13.22 -3.88
N THR A 94 -2.69 -14.51 -3.89
CA THR A 94 -4.00 -14.99 -4.36
C THR A 94 -5.09 -14.56 -3.39
N SER A 95 -6.05 -13.81 -3.90
CA SER A 95 -7.22 -13.38 -3.14
C SER A 95 -8.23 -14.53 -2.99
N VAL A 96 -8.79 -14.66 -1.79
CA VAL A 96 -9.75 -15.71 -1.42
C VAL A 96 -10.89 -15.11 -0.58
N THR A 97 -12.01 -15.82 -0.47
CA THR A 97 -13.11 -15.43 0.40
C THR A 97 -12.70 -15.49 1.87
N TRP A 98 -13.45 -14.81 2.75
CA TRP A 98 -13.11 -14.78 4.17
C TRP A 98 -13.04 -16.17 4.84
N ASN A 99 -13.97 -17.05 4.52
CA ASN A 99 -13.96 -18.42 5.04
C ASN A 99 -12.75 -19.22 4.55
N GLU A 100 -12.41 -19.08 3.27
CA GLU A 100 -11.20 -19.69 2.71
C GLU A 100 -9.94 -19.12 3.34
N ALA A 101 -9.88 -17.79 3.59
CA ALA A 101 -8.77 -17.14 4.24
C ALA A 101 -8.49 -17.70 5.65
N ARG A 102 -9.54 -17.90 6.45
CA ARG A 102 -9.44 -18.54 7.77
C ARG A 102 -8.88 -19.96 7.68
N LEU A 103 -9.39 -20.75 6.74
CA LEU A 103 -8.93 -22.13 6.52
C LEU A 103 -7.49 -22.16 5.97
N THR A 104 -7.15 -21.22 5.10
CA THR A 104 -5.80 -21.07 4.54
C THR A 104 -4.79 -20.86 5.66
N CYS A 105 -5.01 -19.89 6.54
CA CYS A 105 -4.10 -19.68 7.67
C CYS A 105 -4.10 -20.85 8.66
N ALA A 106 -5.24 -21.44 8.99
CA ALA A 106 -5.31 -22.57 9.92
C ALA A 106 -4.55 -23.81 9.41
N LYS A 107 -4.48 -24.00 8.09
CA LYS A 107 -3.73 -25.11 7.45
C LYS A 107 -2.30 -24.73 7.09
N ARG A 108 -1.92 -23.47 7.22
CA ARG A 108 -0.62 -22.94 6.80
C ARG A 108 0.53 -23.68 7.50
N VAL A 109 1.56 -23.94 6.71
CA VAL A 109 2.87 -24.39 7.20
C VAL A 109 3.91 -23.47 6.58
N THR A 110 4.51 -22.62 7.40
CA THR A 110 5.56 -21.67 7.00
C THR A 110 6.82 -22.00 7.78
N GLY A 111 7.95 -22.15 7.12
CA GLY A 111 9.20 -22.59 7.74
C GLY A 111 9.12 -23.95 8.45
N GLY A 112 8.20 -24.82 8.02
CA GLY A 112 7.94 -26.10 8.68
C GLY A 112 7.07 -26.00 9.95
N GLN A 113 6.62 -24.83 10.33
CA GLN A 113 5.84 -24.56 11.55
C GLN A 113 4.35 -24.37 11.26
N ARG A 114 3.50 -24.80 12.20
CA ARG A 114 2.03 -24.65 12.18
C ARG A 114 1.57 -23.67 13.25
N GLY A 115 0.25 -23.46 13.37
CA GLY A 115 -0.34 -22.59 14.37
C GLY A 115 -0.56 -21.17 13.87
N TRP A 116 -0.70 -21.02 12.55
CA TRP A 116 -1.01 -19.75 11.90
C TRP A 116 -2.51 -19.46 11.93
N ARG A 117 -2.87 -18.20 11.92
CA ARG A 117 -4.24 -17.71 11.89
C ARG A 117 -4.35 -16.39 11.15
N LEU A 118 -5.55 -15.97 10.81
CA LEU A 118 -5.76 -14.58 10.40
C LEU A 118 -5.43 -13.62 11.56
N PRO A 119 -4.88 -12.46 11.29
CA PRO A 119 -4.65 -11.43 12.29
C PRO A 119 -5.96 -10.83 12.78
N ALA A 120 -5.97 -10.34 14.01
CA ALA A 120 -6.99 -9.40 14.47
C ALA A 120 -6.81 -8.03 13.76
N PRO A 121 -7.86 -7.19 13.66
CA PRO A 121 -7.73 -5.86 13.07
C PRO A 121 -6.63 -5.01 13.71
N ALA A 122 -6.51 -5.03 15.03
CA ALA A 122 -5.46 -4.29 15.74
C ALA A 122 -4.06 -4.81 15.44
N GLU A 123 -3.88 -6.13 15.29
CA GLU A 123 -2.61 -6.75 14.92
C GLU A 123 -2.19 -6.35 13.49
N MET A 124 -3.11 -6.41 12.53
CA MET A 124 -2.82 -5.96 11.16
C MET A 124 -2.49 -4.47 11.12
N ARG A 125 -3.23 -3.64 11.87
CA ARG A 125 -2.96 -2.21 11.97
C ARG A 125 -1.61 -1.88 12.61
N SER A 126 -1.08 -2.75 13.48
CA SER A 126 0.23 -2.51 14.08
C SER A 126 1.38 -2.57 13.07
N LEU A 127 1.19 -3.28 11.95
CA LEU A 127 2.16 -3.29 10.84
C LEU A 127 2.07 -2.05 9.96
N VAL A 128 0.88 -1.46 9.85
CA VAL A 128 0.60 -0.36 8.94
C VAL A 128 0.71 0.96 9.71
N GLY A 129 1.49 1.89 9.21
CA GLY A 129 1.62 3.21 9.81
C GLY A 129 0.31 4.03 9.78
N PRO A 130 0.35 5.26 10.30
CA PRO A 130 -0.80 6.13 10.31
C PRO A 130 -1.33 6.34 8.90
N ALA A 131 -2.66 6.46 8.78
CA ALA A 131 -3.34 6.73 7.53
C ALA A 131 -2.85 8.07 6.95
N VAL A 132 -2.10 7.99 5.88
CA VAL A 132 -1.63 9.11 5.08
C VAL A 132 -1.89 8.79 3.61
N ASP A 133 -2.18 9.81 2.81
CA ASP A 133 -2.37 9.66 1.36
C ASP A 133 -1.03 9.22 0.70
N SER A 134 -0.66 7.97 0.87
CA SER A 134 0.53 7.38 0.29
C SER A 134 0.12 6.24 -0.67
N PRO A 135 0.67 6.16 -1.87
CA PRO A 135 0.35 5.09 -2.82
C PRO A 135 0.98 3.74 -2.47
N ILE A 136 1.71 3.63 -1.37
CA ILE A 136 2.46 2.44 -0.96
C ILE A 136 1.92 1.96 0.39
N PRO A 137 1.83 0.63 0.64
CA PRO A 137 1.52 0.11 1.96
C PRO A 137 2.39 0.78 3.01
N ASN A 138 1.77 1.36 4.03
CA ASN A 138 2.43 2.26 4.97
C ASN A 138 3.17 1.47 6.05
N ILE A 139 4.06 0.57 5.62
CA ILE A 139 4.96 -0.19 6.50
C ILE A 139 6.29 0.56 6.59
N PRO A 140 6.95 0.59 7.77
CA PRO A 140 8.19 1.33 7.95
C PRO A 140 9.25 0.97 6.90
N PRO A 141 9.96 1.93 6.31
CA PRO A 141 11.05 1.66 5.37
C PRO A 141 12.09 0.71 5.96
N GLY A 142 12.66 -0.17 5.12
CA GLY A 142 13.64 -1.15 5.56
C GLY A 142 13.04 -2.39 6.25
N HIS A 143 11.72 -2.56 6.21
CA HIS A 143 11.07 -3.79 6.67
C HIS A 143 11.49 -5.00 5.82
N PRO A 144 11.56 -6.22 6.41
CA PRO A 144 11.99 -7.42 5.69
C PRO A 144 10.88 -8.10 4.89
N PHE A 145 9.64 -7.62 4.93
CA PHE A 145 8.51 -8.26 4.26
C PHE A 145 8.61 -8.17 2.75
N LEU A 146 8.18 -9.24 2.07
CA LEU A 146 8.26 -9.41 0.62
C LEU A 146 6.85 -9.44 0.00
N ASN A 147 6.74 -8.99 -1.25
CA ASN A 147 5.53 -9.12 -2.07
C ASN A 147 4.23 -8.60 -1.42
N ILE A 148 4.32 -7.56 -0.61
CA ILE A 148 3.15 -6.92 -0.03
C ILE A 148 2.34 -6.30 -1.15
N GLN A 149 1.06 -6.70 -1.24
CA GLN A 149 0.16 -6.13 -2.23
C GLN A 149 -0.46 -4.84 -1.69
N PRO A 150 -0.57 -3.80 -2.54
CA PRO A 150 -1.24 -2.54 -2.19
C PRO A 150 -2.77 -2.74 -2.24
N THR A 151 -3.31 -3.45 -1.28
CA THR A 151 -4.72 -3.80 -1.22
C THR A 151 -5.16 -4.06 0.21
N SER A 152 -6.41 -4.44 0.38
CA SER A 152 -6.99 -4.82 1.68
C SER A 152 -6.67 -6.27 2.03
N TYR A 153 -6.54 -6.56 3.32
CA TYR A 153 -6.29 -7.89 3.86
C TYR A 153 -7.39 -8.30 4.83
N TRP A 154 -7.86 -9.55 4.73
CA TRP A 154 -8.82 -10.11 5.67
C TRP A 154 -8.26 -10.17 7.09
N THR A 155 -9.14 -9.96 8.07
CA THR A 155 -8.85 -10.20 9.49
C THR A 155 -9.74 -11.33 10.05
N VAL A 156 -9.45 -11.78 11.27
CA VAL A 156 -10.18 -12.91 11.88
C VAL A 156 -11.60 -12.55 12.32
N VAL A 157 -11.95 -11.27 12.40
CA VAL A 157 -13.18 -10.79 13.01
C VAL A 157 -14.32 -10.71 11.99
N SER A 158 -15.43 -11.40 12.25
CA SER A 158 -16.72 -11.18 11.59
C SER A 158 -17.46 -10.01 12.21
N GLU A 159 -18.39 -9.40 11.46
CA GLU A 159 -19.22 -8.31 12.00
C GLU A 159 -20.36 -8.88 12.84
N ALA A 160 -20.45 -8.46 14.11
CA ALA A 160 -21.39 -9.05 15.08
C ALA A 160 -22.86 -8.91 14.67
N ASN A 161 -23.22 -7.74 14.12
CA ASN A 161 -24.62 -7.44 13.74
C ASN A 161 -24.94 -7.76 12.27
N GLN A 162 -23.94 -8.20 11.51
CA GLN A 162 -24.06 -8.53 10.08
C GLN A 162 -23.24 -9.80 9.79
N PRO A 163 -23.79 -11.00 10.05
CA PRO A 163 -23.03 -12.26 9.98
C PRO A 163 -22.42 -12.58 8.61
N SER A 164 -22.93 -11.93 7.54
CA SER A 164 -22.36 -12.06 6.19
C SER A 164 -21.17 -11.16 5.92
N TYR A 165 -20.79 -10.30 6.89
CA TYR A 165 -19.67 -9.36 6.76
C TYR A 165 -18.51 -9.77 7.66
N ALA A 166 -17.30 -9.46 7.22
CA ALA A 166 -16.08 -9.61 8.00
C ALA A 166 -15.22 -8.35 7.90
N LYS A 167 -14.38 -8.14 8.90
CA LYS A 167 -13.47 -7.01 8.95
C LYS A 167 -12.23 -7.28 8.11
N TYR A 168 -11.80 -6.23 7.42
CA TYR A 168 -10.53 -6.17 6.72
C TYR A 168 -9.77 -4.90 7.08
N VAL A 169 -8.49 -4.87 6.81
CA VAL A 169 -7.65 -3.67 6.95
C VAL A 169 -7.18 -3.27 5.56
N ASP A 170 -7.42 -2.03 5.22
CA ASP A 170 -6.85 -1.40 4.04
C ASP A 170 -5.38 -1.08 4.30
N ALA A 171 -4.48 -1.70 3.52
CA ALA A 171 -3.05 -1.54 3.72
C ALA A 171 -2.51 -0.15 3.33
N PHE A 172 -3.29 0.64 2.59
CA PHE A 172 -2.90 2.02 2.25
C PHE A 172 -3.25 3.00 3.37
N LEU A 173 -4.48 2.89 3.89
CA LEU A 173 -5.02 3.88 4.81
C LEU A 173 -4.99 3.40 6.26
N GLY A 174 -4.68 2.13 6.52
CA GLY A 174 -4.76 1.54 7.86
C GLY A 174 -6.18 1.50 8.41
N ASN A 175 -7.20 1.77 7.60
CA ASN A 175 -8.59 1.76 8.03
C ASN A 175 -9.09 0.33 8.22
N VAL A 176 -9.86 0.14 9.30
CA VAL A 176 -10.60 -1.10 9.54
C VAL A 176 -12.02 -0.92 9.03
N LEU A 177 -12.39 -1.69 8.04
CA LEU A 177 -13.69 -1.64 7.40
C LEU A 177 -14.32 -3.04 7.38
N SER A 178 -15.62 -3.13 7.05
CA SER A 178 -16.35 -4.41 6.93
C SER A 178 -16.86 -4.59 5.52
N PHE A 179 -16.78 -5.81 5.00
CA PHE A 179 -17.29 -6.14 3.68
C PHE A 179 -17.89 -7.54 3.65
N LEU A 180 -18.66 -7.84 2.60
CA LEU A 180 -19.28 -9.16 2.44
C LEU A 180 -18.22 -10.24 2.34
N GLN A 181 -18.35 -11.32 3.11
CA GLN A 181 -17.42 -12.45 3.21
C GLN A 181 -17.21 -13.20 1.90
N ILE A 182 -18.11 -13.05 0.92
CA ILE A 182 -18.01 -13.66 -0.41
C ILE A 182 -17.02 -12.96 -1.33
N TYR A 183 -16.64 -11.71 -1.03
CA TYR A 183 -15.59 -11.01 -1.77
C TYR A 183 -14.22 -11.60 -1.43
N THR A 184 -13.25 -11.30 -2.27
CA THR A 184 -11.92 -11.91 -2.16
C THR A 184 -10.86 -10.86 -1.89
N TYR A 185 -10.00 -11.12 -0.90
CA TYR A 185 -8.80 -10.35 -0.59
C TYR A 185 -7.61 -11.30 -0.35
N PRO A 186 -6.36 -10.82 -0.50
CA PRO A 186 -5.17 -11.57 -0.10
C PRO A 186 -5.19 -11.93 1.38
N VAL A 187 -4.32 -12.88 1.73
CA VAL A 187 -4.19 -13.42 3.08
C VAL A 187 -2.78 -13.18 3.60
N TRP A 188 -2.69 -12.63 4.80
CA TRP A 188 -1.43 -12.51 5.53
C TRP A 188 -1.60 -13.18 6.89
N CYS A 189 -0.98 -14.32 7.08
CA CYS A 189 -1.15 -15.07 8.30
C CYS A 189 -0.17 -14.62 9.38
N VAL A 190 -0.63 -14.70 10.62
CA VAL A 190 0.13 -14.37 11.82
C VAL A 190 0.12 -15.54 12.78
N ARG A 191 1.14 -15.63 13.63
CA ARG A 191 1.26 -16.58 14.73
C ARG A 191 1.54 -15.85 16.02
N GLY A 192 1.04 -16.38 17.13
CA GLY A 192 1.14 -15.80 18.47
C GLY A 192 -0.22 -15.73 19.16
N PRO A 193 -0.28 -15.34 20.44
CA PRO A 193 -1.53 -15.18 21.14
C PRO A 193 -2.37 -14.08 20.48
N LEU A 194 -3.69 -14.25 20.46
CA LEU A 194 -4.59 -13.15 20.12
C LEU A 194 -4.38 -12.05 21.16
N ALA A 195 -4.19 -10.81 20.72
CA ALA A 195 -4.23 -9.68 21.62
C ALA A 195 -5.56 -9.71 22.37
N SER A 196 -5.51 -9.69 23.70
CA SER A 196 -6.71 -9.59 24.52
C SER A 196 -7.48 -8.34 24.09
N PRO A 197 -8.81 -8.39 23.96
CA PRO A 197 -9.57 -7.18 23.74
C PRO A 197 -9.26 -6.21 24.88
N VAL A 198 -8.80 -5.03 24.52
CA VAL A 198 -8.60 -3.95 25.49
C VAL A 198 -9.98 -3.64 26.08
N SER A 199 -10.17 -3.97 27.34
CA SER A 199 -11.38 -3.71 28.12
C SER A 199 -11.59 -2.22 28.31
#